data_daa50d0a728fa4d6822acdaef52429b0
#
_entry.id   daa50d0a728fa4d6822acdaef52429b0
#
_cell.length_a   1.000
_cell.length_b   1.000
_cell.length_c   1.000
_cell.angle_alpha   90.00
_cell.angle_beta   90.00
_cell.angle_gamma   90.00
#
_symmetry.space_group_name_H-M   'P 1'
#
loop_
_entity.id
_entity.type
_entity.pdbx_description
1 polymer ?
#
loop_
_entity_poly.entity_id
_entity_poly.type
_entity_poly.pdbx_seq_one_letter_code
_entity_poly.pdbx_strand_id
1 'polypeptide(L)'
;MIRDYLVMENIIYSYSTIFKYMHELGLKSIVRRRKPEYRKGKVNKVFANLINQEFRVNEPNKVWCTDFTYMPRPNGTMRYNCSIIDLYDRSVVATLNGSSITTKLAIKTLLKAINQQRPKRGIILHSDQGSQYTSREFNDFCIKNYVQQSMSRAGCPYDNAPMERFFNTFKNEFYNIYSFSSNEELDQKTYEFIYGQYNHKRPHTHNGGRTPMAARYAA
;
A
#
# COMPACT_ATOMS: atom_id res chain seq x y z
N MET A 1 1.61 -17.28 -6.13
CA MET A 1 1.55 -17.01 -4.67
C MET A 1 1.57 -18.27 -3.82
N ILE A 2 0.61 -19.26 -3.90
CA ILE A 2 0.69 -20.50 -3.10
C ILE A 2 2.01 -21.24 -3.35
N ARG A 3 2.42 -21.39 -4.61
CA ARG A 3 3.70 -21.99 -4.95
C ARG A 3 4.89 -21.29 -4.27
N ASP A 4 4.87 -19.96 -4.23
CA ASP A 4 5.98 -19.19 -3.67
C ASP A 4 6.09 -19.38 -2.14
N TYR A 5 4.95 -19.52 -1.44
CA TYR A 5 4.93 -19.91 -0.03
C TYR A 5 5.52 -21.31 0.18
N LEU A 6 5.12 -22.29 -0.67
CA LEU A 6 5.64 -23.64 -0.57
C LEU A 6 7.15 -23.70 -0.81
N VAL A 7 7.66 -22.93 -1.77
CA VAL A 7 9.10 -22.81 -2.04
C VAL A 7 9.84 -22.23 -0.82
N MET A 8 9.26 -21.26 -0.12
CA MET A 8 9.86 -20.72 1.13
C MET A 8 9.96 -21.77 2.26
N GLU A 9 9.08 -22.77 2.22
CA GLU A 9 9.09 -23.93 3.15
C GLU A 9 9.88 -25.11 2.57
N ASN A 10 10.70 -24.91 1.52
CA ASN A 10 11.46 -25.93 0.80
C ASN A 10 10.59 -27.02 0.14
N ILE A 11 9.32 -26.73 -0.15
CA ILE A 11 8.39 -27.63 -0.83
C ILE A 11 8.25 -27.20 -2.28
N ILE A 12 8.72 -28.04 -3.21
CA ILE A 12 8.75 -27.73 -4.65
C ILE A 12 7.71 -28.56 -5.41
N TYR A 13 6.61 -27.90 -5.82
CA TYR A 13 5.60 -28.48 -6.70
C TYR A 13 5.45 -27.70 -8.01
N SER A 14 5.00 -28.39 -9.06
CA SER A 14 4.59 -27.74 -10.32
C SER A 14 3.28 -26.95 -10.14
N TYR A 15 3.04 -25.97 -11.00
CA TYR A 15 1.77 -25.24 -10.98
C TYR A 15 0.57 -26.17 -11.21
N SER A 16 0.69 -27.18 -12.08
CA SER A 16 -0.37 -28.17 -12.35
C SER A 16 -0.68 -29.00 -11.10
N THR A 17 0.33 -29.44 -10.37
CA THR A 17 0.18 -30.20 -9.12
C THR A 17 -0.56 -29.37 -8.06
N ILE A 18 -0.16 -28.11 -7.87
CA ILE A 18 -0.81 -27.20 -6.92
C ILE A 18 -2.27 -26.98 -7.32
N PHE A 19 -2.54 -26.76 -8.61
CA PHE A 19 -3.89 -26.56 -9.11
C PHE A 19 -4.78 -27.79 -8.87
N LYS A 20 -4.24 -29.00 -9.08
CA LYS A 20 -4.91 -30.26 -8.78
C LYS A 20 -5.29 -30.35 -7.30
N TYR A 21 -4.33 -30.11 -6.38
CA TYR A 21 -4.61 -30.15 -4.94
C TYR A 21 -5.61 -29.06 -4.50
N MET A 22 -5.52 -27.85 -5.05
CA MET A 22 -6.51 -26.83 -4.78
C MET A 22 -7.93 -27.28 -5.18
N HIS A 23 -8.06 -27.94 -6.33
CA HIS A 23 -9.34 -28.47 -6.79
C HIS A 23 -9.86 -29.60 -5.90
N GLU A 24 -9.00 -30.55 -5.50
CA GLU A 24 -9.33 -31.66 -4.60
C GLU A 24 -9.78 -31.15 -3.22
N LEU A 25 -9.14 -30.08 -2.71
CA LEU A 25 -9.45 -29.45 -1.43
C LEU A 25 -10.62 -28.42 -1.52
N GLY A 26 -11.23 -28.24 -2.69
CA GLY A 26 -12.29 -27.26 -2.90
C GLY A 26 -11.84 -25.79 -2.78
N LEU A 27 -10.54 -25.53 -2.82
CA LEU A 27 -9.98 -24.18 -2.70
C LEU A 27 -10.13 -23.39 -4.00
N LYS A 28 -10.69 -22.20 -3.90
CA LYS A 28 -10.88 -21.29 -5.04
C LYS A 28 -10.29 -19.90 -4.75
N SER A 29 -9.79 -19.24 -5.79
CA SER A 29 -9.37 -17.86 -5.71
C SER A 29 -10.56 -16.93 -5.48
N ILE A 30 -10.43 -15.96 -4.57
CA ILE A 30 -11.46 -14.94 -4.32
C ILE A 30 -11.50 -13.98 -5.51
N VAL A 31 -12.65 -13.91 -6.20
CA VAL A 31 -12.87 -13.02 -7.34
C VAL A 31 -13.10 -11.59 -6.85
N ARG A 32 -12.36 -10.63 -7.42
CA ARG A 32 -12.47 -9.21 -7.09
C ARG A 32 -13.75 -8.60 -7.70
N ARG A 33 -14.53 -7.87 -6.88
CA ARG A 33 -15.67 -7.08 -7.36
C ARG A 33 -15.21 -5.69 -7.83
N ARG A 34 -15.82 -5.16 -8.92
CA ARG A 34 -15.57 -3.80 -9.41
C ARG A 34 -16.08 -2.78 -8.39
N LYS A 35 -15.27 -1.73 -8.09
CA LYS A 35 -15.66 -0.66 -7.16
C LYS A 35 -16.54 0.39 -7.86
N PRO A 36 -17.48 1.04 -7.14
CA PRO A 36 -18.22 2.19 -7.66
C PRO A 36 -17.28 3.40 -7.86
N GLU A 37 -17.60 4.24 -8.83
CA GLU A 37 -16.88 5.50 -9.08
C GLU A 37 -17.35 6.59 -8.11
N TYR A 38 -16.39 7.33 -7.52
CA TYR A 38 -16.65 8.45 -6.63
C TYR A 38 -16.28 9.78 -7.28
N ARG A 39 -17.10 10.82 -7.07
CA ARG A 39 -16.80 12.19 -7.53
C ARG A 39 -15.71 12.82 -6.65
N LYS A 40 -14.70 13.40 -7.28
CA LYS A 40 -13.59 14.08 -6.59
C LYS A 40 -13.99 15.50 -6.18
N GLY A 41 -13.51 15.96 -4.99
CA GLY A 41 -13.65 17.33 -4.49
C GLY A 41 -12.74 18.34 -5.22
N LYS A 42 -12.83 19.64 -4.86
CA LYS A 42 -11.96 20.69 -5.41
C LYS A 42 -10.50 20.46 -5.01
N VAL A 43 -9.60 20.63 -5.96
CA VAL A 43 -8.15 20.45 -5.83
C VAL A 43 -7.48 21.83 -5.72
N ASN A 44 -6.54 22.00 -4.76
CA ASN A 44 -5.86 23.29 -4.55
C ASN A 44 -4.62 23.44 -5.43
N LYS A 45 -3.59 22.58 -5.26
CA LYS A 45 -2.36 22.62 -6.04
C LYS A 45 -2.04 21.23 -6.59
N VAL A 46 -1.94 21.10 -7.90
CA VAL A 46 -1.57 19.86 -8.59
C VAL A 46 -0.09 19.90 -8.97
N PHE A 47 0.59 18.80 -8.74
CA PHE A 47 1.99 18.61 -9.15
C PHE A 47 2.05 17.70 -10.40
N ALA A 48 3.13 17.85 -11.18
CA ALA A 48 3.37 17.00 -12.34
C ALA A 48 3.52 15.53 -11.96
N ASN A 49 3.14 14.63 -12.85
CA ASN A 49 3.46 13.21 -12.72
C ASN A 49 4.95 12.99 -13.08
N LEU A 50 5.78 12.77 -12.07
CA LEU A 50 7.23 12.60 -12.25
C LEU A 50 7.61 11.15 -12.54
N ILE A 51 6.74 10.18 -12.20
CA ILE A 51 7.04 8.76 -12.36
C ILE A 51 6.51 8.16 -13.65
N ASN A 52 5.53 8.80 -14.31
CA ASN A 52 5.00 8.41 -15.63
C ASN A 52 4.77 6.89 -15.79
N GLN A 53 4.24 6.22 -14.75
CA GLN A 53 4.03 4.76 -14.69
C GLN A 53 5.34 3.93 -14.68
N GLU A 54 6.48 4.56 -14.52
CA GLU A 54 7.78 3.90 -14.31
C GLU A 54 7.90 3.44 -12.86
N PHE A 55 7.37 2.24 -12.57
CA PHE A 55 7.31 1.71 -11.20
C PHE A 55 8.51 0.83 -10.82
N ARG A 56 9.52 0.72 -11.68
CA ARG A 56 10.78 0.05 -11.34
C ARG A 56 11.78 1.09 -10.84
N VAL A 57 12.23 0.90 -9.61
CA VAL A 57 13.18 1.78 -8.93
C VAL A 57 14.38 0.93 -8.50
N ASN A 58 15.59 1.46 -8.67
CA ASN A 58 16.82 0.70 -8.49
C ASN A 58 17.35 0.70 -7.04
N GLU A 59 16.86 1.61 -6.20
CA GLU A 59 17.32 1.79 -4.82
C GLU A 59 16.13 2.04 -3.88
N PRO A 60 16.21 1.55 -2.63
CA PRO A 60 15.20 1.84 -1.62
C PRO A 60 15.17 3.34 -1.30
N ASN A 61 13.99 3.80 -0.89
CA ASN A 61 13.75 5.17 -0.43
C ASN A 61 14.01 6.27 -1.49
N LYS A 62 13.89 5.96 -2.78
CA LYS A 62 13.92 6.96 -3.87
C LYS A 62 12.53 7.43 -4.25
N VAL A 63 11.59 6.50 -4.38
CA VAL A 63 10.21 6.79 -4.79
C VAL A 63 9.24 6.03 -3.89
N TRP A 64 8.40 6.78 -3.19
CA TRP A 64 7.30 6.26 -2.40
C TRP A 64 5.96 6.55 -3.07
N CYS A 65 5.01 5.63 -2.94
CA CYS A 65 3.61 5.87 -3.30
C CYS A 65 2.74 5.87 -2.05
N THR A 66 1.74 6.75 -2.03
CA THR A 66 0.79 6.87 -0.93
C THR A 66 -0.65 6.96 -1.44
N ASP A 67 -1.57 6.47 -0.64
CA ASP A 67 -3.01 6.62 -0.88
C ASP A 67 -3.78 6.28 0.40
N PHE A 68 -5.10 6.54 0.36
CA PHE A 68 -6.04 6.16 1.41
C PHE A 68 -6.93 5.02 0.98
N THR A 69 -7.33 4.19 1.95
CA THR A 69 -8.41 3.21 1.73
C THR A 69 -9.48 3.31 2.81
N TYR A 70 -10.70 2.96 2.42
CA TYR A 70 -11.89 2.95 3.26
C TYR A 70 -12.06 1.58 3.92
N MET A 71 -12.39 1.58 5.19
CA MET A 71 -12.66 0.39 6.01
C MET A 71 -14.03 0.56 6.70
N PRO A 72 -15.17 0.28 5.99
CA PRO A 72 -16.51 0.38 6.55
C PRO A 72 -16.72 -0.65 7.66
N ARG A 73 -17.18 -0.20 8.83
CA ARG A 73 -17.43 -1.03 10.00
C ARG A 73 -18.87 -1.57 10.02
N PRO A 74 -19.12 -2.76 10.59
CA PRO A 74 -20.47 -3.32 10.69
C PRO A 74 -21.48 -2.43 11.44
N ASN A 75 -20.98 -1.61 12.37
CA ASN A 75 -21.80 -0.66 13.13
C ASN A 75 -22.14 0.64 12.36
N GLY A 76 -21.88 0.69 11.05
CA GLY A 76 -22.13 1.84 10.20
C GLY A 76 -21.09 2.95 10.27
N THR A 77 -20.09 2.86 11.17
CA THR A 77 -18.99 3.83 11.20
C THR A 77 -17.95 3.54 10.12
N MET A 78 -17.07 4.50 9.85
CA MET A 78 -16.01 4.40 8.86
C MET A 78 -14.65 4.55 9.53
N ARG A 79 -13.72 3.66 9.19
CA ARG A 79 -12.30 3.80 9.51
C ARG A 79 -11.53 3.96 8.20
N TYR A 80 -10.41 4.64 8.24
CA TYR A 80 -9.58 4.94 7.07
C TYR A 80 -8.15 4.53 7.34
N ASN A 81 -7.49 3.96 6.35
CA ASN A 81 -6.06 3.68 6.43
C ASN A 81 -5.32 4.55 5.42
N CYS A 82 -4.25 5.19 5.87
CA CYS A 82 -3.24 5.84 5.03
C CYS A 82 -1.97 5.01 5.06
N SER A 83 -1.50 4.57 3.90
CA SER A 83 -0.28 3.79 3.78
C SER A 83 0.69 4.40 2.78
N ILE A 84 1.97 4.16 3.00
CA ILE A 84 3.06 4.54 2.10
C ILE A 84 3.84 3.28 1.78
N ILE A 85 4.03 2.98 0.49
CA ILE A 85 4.88 1.88 0.00
C ILE A 85 6.12 2.42 -0.70
N ASP A 86 7.22 1.71 -0.58
CA ASP A 86 8.42 1.94 -1.37
C ASP A 86 8.29 1.23 -2.73
N LEU A 87 8.56 1.91 -3.83
CA LEU A 87 8.49 1.32 -5.16
C LEU A 87 9.65 0.36 -5.46
N TYR A 88 10.74 0.42 -4.71
CA TYR A 88 11.86 -0.48 -4.88
C TYR A 88 11.49 -1.95 -4.60
N ASP A 89 10.95 -2.21 -3.43
CA ASP A 89 10.68 -3.57 -2.92
C ASP A 89 9.20 -3.84 -2.59
N ARG A 90 8.33 -2.84 -2.77
CA ARG A 90 6.91 -2.88 -2.41
C ARG A 90 6.64 -3.02 -0.91
N SER A 91 7.63 -2.80 -0.04
CA SER A 91 7.40 -2.78 1.40
C SER A 91 6.52 -1.58 1.80
N VAL A 92 5.67 -1.79 2.78
CA VAL A 92 4.96 -0.69 3.45
C VAL A 92 5.92 -0.06 4.45
N VAL A 93 6.36 1.17 4.15
CA VAL A 93 7.30 1.93 5.00
C VAL A 93 6.59 2.67 6.13
N ALA A 94 5.31 3.01 5.96
CA ALA A 94 4.46 3.52 7.04
C ALA A 94 2.99 3.22 6.77
N THR A 95 2.25 3.02 7.85
CA THR A 95 0.78 2.90 7.83
C THR A 95 0.20 3.50 9.11
N LEU A 96 -0.93 4.19 9.00
CA LEU A 96 -1.74 4.69 10.11
C LEU A 96 -3.21 4.61 9.78
N ASN A 97 -4.01 4.28 10.79
CA ASN A 97 -5.47 4.35 10.72
C ASN A 97 -5.98 5.65 11.33
N GLY A 98 -7.14 6.10 10.86
CA GLY A 98 -7.82 7.29 11.38
C GLY A 98 -9.33 7.22 11.22
N SER A 99 -10.05 8.12 11.92
CA SER A 99 -11.51 8.25 11.82
C SER A 99 -11.98 9.06 10.61
N SER A 100 -11.06 9.73 9.90
CA SER A 100 -11.36 10.55 8.71
C SER A 100 -10.14 10.70 7.82
N ILE A 101 -10.37 10.92 6.51
CA ILE A 101 -9.33 11.29 5.55
C ILE A 101 -9.00 12.76 5.75
N THR A 102 -7.82 13.04 6.30
CA THR A 102 -7.37 14.40 6.59
C THR A 102 -5.93 14.61 6.16
N THR A 103 -5.57 15.86 5.87
CA THR A 103 -4.17 16.30 5.68
C THR A 103 -3.30 15.90 6.88
N LYS A 104 -3.82 16.05 8.10
CA LYS A 104 -3.10 15.70 9.32
C LYS A 104 -2.74 14.22 9.40
N LEU A 105 -3.63 13.32 8.93
CA LEU A 105 -3.34 11.88 8.87
C LEU A 105 -2.28 11.57 7.82
N ALA A 106 -2.34 12.20 6.64
CA ALA A 106 -1.32 12.08 5.60
C ALA A 106 0.05 12.54 6.10
N ILE A 107 0.12 13.72 6.75
CA ILE A 107 1.36 14.26 7.34
C ILE A 107 1.92 13.31 8.40
N LYS A 108 1.10 12.83 9.33
CA LYS A 108 1.55 11.89 10.38
C LYS A 108 2.10 10.60 9.79
N THR A 109 1.48 10.07 8.73
CA THR A 109 1.94 8.86 8.06
C THR A 109 3.29 9.11 7.36
N LEU A 110 3.43 10.24 6.67
CA LEU A 110 4.68 10.61 6.01
C LEU A 110 5.81 10.88 7.01
N LEU A 111 5.52 11.57 8.11
CA LEU A 111 6.48 11.79 9.19
C LEU A 111 6.97 10.46 9.80
N LYS A 112 6.05 9.52 10.02
CA LYS A 112 6.39 8.17 10.49
C LYS A 112 7.33 7.47 9.50
N ALA A 113 7.03 7.53 8.19
CA ALA A 113 7.88 6.95 7.15
C ALA A 113 9.30 7.56 7.16
N ILE A 114 9.40 8.89 7.19
CA ILE A 114 10.68 9.61 7.23
C ILE A 114 11.51 9.20 8.46
N ASN A 115 10.89 9.17 9.64
CA ASN A 115 11.56 8.81 10.89
C ASN A 115 12.05 7.35 10.91
N GLN A 116 11.28 6.43 10.35
CA GLN A 116 11.63 5.01 10.31
C GLN A 116 12.67 4.69 9.25
N GLN A 117 12.54 5.26 8.06
CA GLN A 117 13.40 4.93 6.93
C GLN A 117 14.63 5.82 6.82
N ARG A 118 14.60 7.02 7.42
CA ARG A 118 15.68 8.02 7.35
C ARG A 118 16.22 8.19 5.93
N PRO A 119 15.36 8.48 4.93
CA PRO A 119 15.77 8.55 3.54
C PRO A 119 16.77 9.69 3.32
N LYS A 120 17.63 9.54 2.32
CA LYS A 120 18.42 10.66 1.82
C LYS A 120 17.49 11.74 1.27
N ARG A 121 17.97 13.01 1.22
CA ARG A 121 17.19 14.13 0.66
C ARG A 121 16.76 13.86 -0.78
N GLY A 122 15.62 14.41 -1.20
CA GLY A 122 15.15 14.35 -2.58
C GLY A 122 14.27 13.13 -2.91
N ILE A 123 13.65 12.52 -1.90
CA ILE A 123 12.67 11.45 -2.12
C ILE A 123 11.46 11.97 -2.91
N ILE A 124 10.96 11.17 -3.86
CA ILE A 124 9.71 11.46 -4.57
C ILE A 124 8.56 10.75 -3.84
N LEU A 125 7.51 11.50 -3.49
CA LEU A 125 6.26 10.96 -2.97
C LEU A 125 5.15 11.11 -4.01
N HIS A 126 4.68 10.01 -4.54
CA HIS A 126 3.60 9.96 -5.52
C HIS A 126 2.24 9.67 -4.85
N SER A 127 1.24 10.45 -5.19
CA SER A 127 -0.12 10.31 -4.69
C SER A 127 -1.16 10.53 -5.80
N ASP A 128 -2.42 10.31 -5.48
CA ASP A 128 -3.52 10.85 -6.27
C ASP A 128 -3.66 12.39 -6.04
N GLN A 129 -4.64 13.01 -6.72
CA GLN A 129 -4.96 14.44 -6.55
C GLN A 129 -5.96 14.68 -5.40
N GLY A 130 -5.96 13.87 -4.35
CA GLY A 130 -6.81 14.04 -3.19
C GLY A 130 -6.57 15.39 -2.49
N SER A 131 -7.64 16.00 -1.93
CA SER A 131 -7.55 17.30 -1.26
C SER A 131 -6.55 17.33 -0.11
N GLN A 132 -6.33 16.20 0.57
CA GLN A 132 -5.36 16.04 1.63
C GLN A 132 -3.91 16.22 1.15
N TYR A 133 -3.59 15.74 -0.08
CA TYR A 133 -2.25 15.84 -0.66
C TYR A 133 -2.00 17.16 -1.41
N THR A 134 -3.09 17.83 -1.85
CA THR A 134 -3.01 19.11 -2.55
C THR A 134 -3.10 20.31 -1.62
N SER A 135 -3.32 20.09 -0.32
CA SER A 135 -3.45 21.15 0.69
C SER A 135 -2.12 21.90 0.88
N ARG A 136 -2.22 23.18 1.26
CA ARG A 136 -1.06 24.01 1.56
C ARG A 136 -0.24 23.41 2.71
N GLU A 137 -0.90 22.95 3.78
CA GLU A 137 -0.24 22.34 4.95
C GLU A 137 0.62 21.11 4.57
N PHE A 138 0.09 20.23 3.69
CA PHE A 138 0.84 19.06 3.22
C PHE A 138 2.03 19.46 2.34
N ASN A 139 1.82 20.43 1.43
CA ASN A 139 2.88 20.94 0.57
C ASN A 139 4.02 21.57 1.39
N ASP A 140 3.69 22.46 2.35
CA ASP A 140 4.69 23.10 3.22
C ASP A 140 5.46 22.03 4.03
N PHE A 141 4.78 20.98 4.50
CA PHE A 141 5.43 19.85 5.17
C PHE A 141 6.40 19.11 4.25
N CYS A 142 6.01 18.83 3.01
CA CYS A 142 6.87 18.16 2.01
C CYS A 142 8.13 18.99 1.71
N ILE A 143 7.97 20.30 1.48
CA ILE A 143 9.09 21.21 1.21
C ILE A 143 10.08 21.20 2.40
N LYS A 144 9.57 21.35 3.63
CA LYS A 144 10.39 21.35 4.85
C LYS A 144 11.20 20.08 5.04
N ASN A 145 10.67 18.94 4.57
CA ASN A 145 11.32 17.63 4.72
C ASN A 145 12.02 17.15 3.43
N TYR A 146 12.22 18.03 2.45
CA TYR A 146 12.88 17.71 1.16
C TYR A 146 12.20 16.57 0.40
N VAL A 147 10.87 16.48 0.49
CA VAL A 147 10.05 15.52 -0.24
C VAL A 147 9.49 16.19 -1.49
N GLN A 148 9.79 15.65 -2.65
CA GLN A 148 9.27 16.11 -3.93
C GLN A 148 7.93 15.44 -4.21
N GLN A 149 6.85 16.23 -4.33
CA GLN A 149 5.55 15.71 -4.66
C GLN A 149 5.42 15.37 -6.15
N SER A 150 4.81 14.23 -6.41
CA SER A 150 4.38 13.77 -7.75
C SER A 150 2.92 13.33 -7.67
N MET A 151 2.12 13.58 -8.70
CA MET A 151 0.69 13.26 -8.68
C MET A 151 0.24 12.53 -9.94
N SER A 152 -0.65 11.56 -9.74
CA SER A 152 -1.37 10.91 -10.83
C SER A 152 -2.13 11.93 -11.66
N ARG A 153 -2.22 11.72 -12.96
CA ARG A 153 -3.07 12.52 -13.83
C ARG A 153 -4.55 12.30 -13.48
N ALA A 154 -5.36 13.34 -13.65
CA ALA A 154 -6.79 13.23 -13.41
C ALA A 154 -7.41 12.15 -14.31
N GLY A 155 -8.19 11.24 -13.70
CA GLY A 155 -8.82 10.15 -14.44
C GLY A 155 -7.92 8.99 -14.86
N CYS A 156 -6.63 8.99 -14.45
CA CYS A 156 -5.66 7.93 -14.78
C CYS A 156 -5.37 7.05 -13.54
N PRO A 157 -6.22 6.06 -13.20
CA PRO A 157 -6.00 5.20 -12.04
C PRO A 157 -4.70 4.41 -12.13
N TYR A 158 -4.28 4.05 -13.35
CA TYR A 158 -3.03 3.33 -13.58
C TYR A 158 -1.77 4.07 -13.12
N ASP A 159 -1.84 5.40 -12.95
CA ASP A 159 -0.71 6.20 -12.47
C ASP A 159 -0.36 5.89 -11.01
N ASN A 160 -1.28 5.28 -10.21
CA ASN A 160 -1.01 4.81 -8.84
C ASN A 160 -1.30 3.30 -8.68
N ALA A 161 -1.11 2.52 -9.74
CA ALA A 161 -1.37 1.08 -9.74
C ALA A 161 -0.67 0.27 -8.61
N PRO A 162 0.55 0.62 -8.15
CA PRO A 162 1.16 -0.08 -7.03
C PRO A 162 0.35 0.04 -5.72
N MET A 163 -0.20 1.23 -5.41
CA MET A 163 -1.05 1.42 -4.23
C MET A 163 -2.39 0.71 -4.36
N GLU A 164 -3.01 0.74 -5.55
CA GLU A 164 -4.24 -0.01 -5.81
C GLU A 164 -4.02 -1.52 -5.59
N ARG A 165 -2.91 -2.06 -6.08
CA ARG A 165 -2.55 -3.47 -5.88
C ARG A 165 -2.32 -3.79 -4.40
N PHE A 166 -1.62 -2.94 -3.68
CA PHE A 166 -1.41 -3.09 -2.24
C PHE A 166 -2.76 -3.09 -1.49
N PHE A 167 -3.62 -2.11 -1.71
CA PHE A 167 -4.91 -2.06 -1.03
C PHE A 167 -5.86 -3.19 -1.44
N ASN A 168 -5.77 -3.69 -2.67
CA ASN A 168 -6.48 -4.90 -3.04
C ASN A 168 -6.00 -6.12 -2.24
N THR A 169 -4.69 -6.27 -2.04
CA THR A 169 -4.12 -7.31 -1.19
C THR A 169 -4.56 -7.13 0.27
N PHE A 170 -4.41 -5.93 0.82
CA PHE A 170 -4.83 -5.60 2.18
C PHE A 170 -6.32 -5.94 2.43
N LYS A 171 -7.20 -5.58 1.50
CA LYS A 171 -8.62 -5.87 1.66
C LYS A 171 -8.95 -7.35 1.51
N ASN A 172 -8.42 -8.02 0.51
CA ASN A 172 -8.82 -9.39 0.21
C ASN A 172 -8.10 -10.43 1.08
N GLU A 173 -6.91 -10.15 1.58
CA GLU A 173 -6.13 -11.09 2.40
C GLU A 173 -6.22 -10.77 3.89
N PHE A 174 -6.81 -9.64 4.28
CA PHE A 174 -6.95 -9.24 5.68
C PHE A 174 -8.33 -8.62 5.97
N TYR A 175 -8.59 -7.40 5.53
CA TYR A 175 -9.71 -6.61 6.05
C TYR A 175 -11.08 -7.26 5.84
N ASN A 176 -11.32 -7.87 4.67
CA ASN A 176 -12.61 -8.50 4.32
C ASN A 176 -12.76 -9.92 4.89
N ILE A 177 -11.70 -10.51 5.45
CA ILE A 177 -11.71 -11.89 5.98
C ILE A 177 -12.02 -11.89 7.47
N TYR A 178 -11.53 -10.88 8.20
CA TYR A 178 -11.64 -10.81 9.66
C TYR A 178 -12.73 -9.84 10.11
N SER A 179 -13.34 -10.16 11.24
CA SER A 179 -14.20 -9.23 11.99
C SER A 179 -13.43 -8.64 13.16
N PHE A 180 -13.72 -7.40 13.50
CA PHE A 180 -13.01 -6.66 14.54
C PHE A 180 -14.04 -6.10 15.54
N SER A 181 -13.80 -6.29 16.84
CA SER A 181 -14.70 -5.86 17.92
C SER A 181 -14.59 -4.34 18.17
N SER A 182 -13.40 -3.77 18.02
CA SER A 182 -13.14 -2.34 18.27
C SER A 182 -12.25 -1.72 17.18
N ASN A 183 -12.10 -0.39 17.23
CA ASN A 183 -11.15 0.32 16.36
C ASN A 183 -9.71 0.04 16.76
N GLU A 184 -9.45 -0.12 18.05
CA GLU A 184 -8.15 -0.42 18.61
C GLU A 184 -7.67 -1.80 18.14
N GLU A 185 -8.55 -2.80 18.17
CA GLU A 185 -8.27 -4.14 17.63
C GLU A 185 -7.99 -4.08 16.12
N LEU A 186 -8.82 -3.35 15.35
CA LEU A 186 -8.58 -3.17 13.92
C LEU A 186 -7.22 -2.50 13.66
N ASP A 187 -6.87 -1.47 14.43
CA ASP A 187 -5.61 -0.75 14.27
C ASP A 187 -4.41 -1.67 14.58
N GLN A 188 -4.47 -2.42 15.67
CA GLN A 188 -3.45 -3.39 16.05
C GLN A 188 -3.31 -4.50 14.99
N LYS A 189 -4.42 -5.10 14.57
CA LYS A 189 -4.42 -6.16 13.56
C LYS A 189 -3.96 -5.66 12.18
N THR A 190 -4.28 -4.40 11.83
CA THR A 190 -3.73 -3.74 10.63
C THR A 190 -2.21 -3.67 10.69
N TYR A 191 -1.66 -3.28 11.84
CA TYR A 191 -0.23 -3.21 12.07
C TYR A 191 0.43 -4.60 11.96
N GLU A 192 -0.13 -5.61 12.62
CA GLU A 192 0.36 -6.99 12.58
C GLU A 192 0.34 -7.56 11.15
N PHE A 193 -0.75 -7.35 10.41
CA PHE A 193 -0.84 -7.78 9.02
C PHE A 193 0.21 -7.10 8.15
N ILE A 194 0.31 -5.78 8.21
CA ILE A 194 1.17 -5.02 7.30
C ILE A 194 2.64 -5.30 7.60
N TYR A 195 3.07 -5.15 8.84
CA TYR A 195 4.48 -5.31 9.18
C TYR A 195 4.88 -6.79 9.38
N GLY A 196 4.02 -7.61 9.94
CA GLY A 196 4.31 -9.03 10.13
C GLY A 196 4.08 -9.87 8.87
N GLN A 197 2.85 -9.87 8.36
CA GLN A 197 2.46 -10.75 7.26
C GLN A 197 2.90 -10.22 5.90
N TYR A 198 2.50 -8.99 5.54
CA TYR A 198 2.74 -8.43 4.21
C TYR A 198 4.23 -8.18 3.95
N ASN A 199 4.92 -7.50 4.87
CA ASN A 199 6.31 -7.13 4.66
C ASN A 199 7.29 -8.32 4.82
N HIS A 200 7.06 -9.24 5.79
CA HIS A 200 8.05 -10.25 6.15
C HIS A 200 7.73 -11.68 5.71
N LYS A 201 6.44 -12.00 5.47
CA LYS A 201 6.05 -13.39 5.15
C LYS A 201 5.46 -13.54 3.75
N ARG A 202 4.76 -12.52 3.24
CA ARG A 202 4.07 -12.61 1.96
C ARG A 202 5.05 -12.51 0.79
N PRO A 203 5.15 -13.53 -0.09
CA PRO A 203 5.94 -13.43 -1.31
C PRO A 203 5.33 -12.41 -2.29
N HIS A 204 6.17 -11.69 -2.99
CA HIS A 204 5.76 -10.65 -3.92
C HIS A 204 6.32 -10.89 -5.33
N THR A 205 5.45 -10.93 -6.34
CA THR A 205 5.83 -11.19 -7.74
C THR A 205 6.87 -10.19 -8.26
N HIS A 206 6.76 -8.91 -7.87
CA HIS A 206 7.73 -7.87 -8.22
C HIS A 206 9.16 -8.22 -7.77
N ASN A 207 9.28 -8.93 -6.65
CA ASN A 207 10.55 -9.31 -6.02
C ASN A 207 11.00 -10.73 -6.40
N GLY A 208 10.45 -11.31 -7.47
CA GLY A 208 10.78 -12.68 -7.88
C GLY A 208 10.38 -13.74 -6.84
N GLY A 209 9.27 -13.52 -6.13
CA GLY A 209 8.77 -14.44 -5.09
C GLY A 209 9.34 -14.18 -3.70
N ARG A 210 10.32 -13.28 -3.53
CA ARG A 210 10.81 -12.87 -2.20
C ARG A 210 9.82 -11.95 -1.50
N THR A 211 9.86 -11.93 -0.17
CA THR A 211 9.11 -10.95 0.62
C THR A 211 9.65 -9.54 0.39
N PRO A 212 8.85 -8.47 0.62
CA PRO A 212 9.33 -7.11 0.53
C PRO A 212 10.60 -6.85 1.35
N MET A 213 10.65 -7.30 2.60
CA MET A 213 11.83 -7.08 3.45
C MET A 213 13.03 -7.95 3.04
N ALA A 214 12.81 -9.20 2.58
CA ALA A 214 13.90 -10.01 2.04
C ALA A 214 14.50 -9.37 0.77
N ALA A 215 13.68 -8.76 -0.07
CA ALA A 215 14.16 -8.02 -1.24
C ALA A 215 14.94 -6.75 -0.84
N ARG A 216 14.47 -6.03 0.20
CA ARG A 216 15.11 -4.80 0.70
C ARG A 216 16.53 -5.03 1.20
N TYR A 217 16.77 -6.15 1.87
CA TYR A 217 18.09 -6.48 2.47
C TYR A 217 18.98 -7.37 1.61
N ALA A 218 18.52 -7.78 0.43
CA ALA A 218 19.31 -8.58 -0.51
C ALA A 218 20.15 -7.73 -1.49
N ALA A 219 20.14 -6.41 -1.33
CA ALA A 219 20.88 -5.45 -2.17
C ALA A 219 22.26 -5.14 -1.61
#